data_887603a3bfb729dfca0a4e79068ff172
#
_entry.id   887603a3bfb729dfca0a4e79068ff172
#
_cell.length_a   1.000
_cell.length_b   1.000
_cell.length_c   1.000
_cell.angle_alpha   90.00
_cell.angle_beta   90.00
_cell.angle_gamma   90.00
#
_symmetry.space_group_name_H-M   'P 1'
#
loop_
_entity.id
_entity.type
_entity.pdbx_description
1 polymer ?
#
loop_
_entity_poly.entity_id
_entity_poly.type
_entity_poly.pdbx_seq_one_letter_code
_entity_poly.pdbx_strand_id
1 'polypeptide(L)'
;MIPADELCRDIQMKLPDCLWQLDYRERYLAGRYNEDFATDQRDGKTYLFGVAEVSLQYEEAGAFTWGIWVEVSREDHDKYLAHFQQDAVEGLQVEGRIANDIPGYEDAFGAKVVMTLHAGRRPEVTVTEGSLAEDQKAGLRT
;
A
#
# COMPACT_ATOMS: atom_id res chain seq x y z
N MET A 1 21.90 -14.00 -17.98
CA MET A 1 20.47 -14.18 -17.73
C MET A 1 20.14 -13.78 -16.28
N ILE A 2 19.11 -13.01 -16.08
CA ILE A 2 18.69 -12.62 -14.75
C ILE A 2 17.89 -13.77 -14.13
N PRO A 3 18.27 -14.26 -12.94
CA PRO A 3 17.46 -15.27 -12.25
C PRO A 3 16.02 -14.81 -12.04
N ALA A 4 15.08 -15.75 -12.02
CA ALA A 4 13.67 -15.43 -11.89
C ALA A 4 13.34 -14.66 -10.60
N ASP A 5 14.05 -14.92 -9.52
CA ASP A 5 13.90 -14.23 -8.25
C ASP A 5 14.46 -12.80 -8.25
N GLU A 6 15.29 -12.45 -9.23
CA GLU A 6 15.78 -11.08 -9.42
C GLU A 6 14.89 -10.28 -10.37
N LEU A 7 13.93 -10.92 -11.04
CA LEU A 7 12.95 -10.19 -11.83
C LEU A 7 12.05 -9.38 -10.89
N CYS A 8 11.59 -8.24 -11.40
CA CYS A 8 10.81 -7.31 -10.61
C CYS A 8 9.44 -7.90 -10.24
N ARG A 9 9.36 -8.52 -9.09
CA ARG A 9 8.12 -9.02 -8.49
C ARG A 9 7.65 -8.17 -7.32
N ASP A 10 8.41 -7.13 -7.00
CA ASP A 10 8.15 -6.22 -5.91
C ASP A 10 8.16 -4.80 -6.48
N ILE A 11 7.00 -4.25 -6.70
CA ILE A 11 6.84 -2.90 -7.24
C ILE A 11 6.31 -2.01 -6.13
N GLN A 12 7.08 -0.98 -5.79
CA GLN A 12 6.72 -0.03 -4.74
C GLN A 12 6.36 1.33 -5.33
N MET A 13 5.19 1.83 -4.97
CA MET A 13 4.79 3.19 -5.27
C MET A 13 5.44 4.13 -4.25
N LYS A 14 6.13 5.16 -4.70
CA LYS A 14 6.93 6.03 -3.83
C LYS A 14 6.10 6.94 -2.94
N LEU A 15 4.95 7.40 -3.45
CA LEU A 15 4.05 8.30 -2.74
C LEU A 15 2.61 8.06 -3.21
N PRO A 16 1.61 8.50 -2.42
CA PRO A 16 0.24 8.60 -2.95
C PRO A 16 0.22 9.45 -4.22
N ASP A 17 -0.63 9.09 -5.18
CA ASP A 17 -0.67 9.77 -6.48
C ASP A 17 -0.86 11.28 -6.35
N CYS A 18 -1.67 11.72 -5.42
CA CYS A 18 -1.92 13.15 -5.22
C CYS A 18 -0.66 13.96 -4.90
N LEU A 19 0.33 13.33 -4.26
CA LEU A 19 1.63 13.96 -3.98
C LEU A 19 2.63 13.68 -5.09
N TRP A 20 2.61 12.49 -5.66
CA TRP A 20 3.55 12.11 -6.71
C TRP A 20 3.37 12.95 -7.98
N GLN A 21 2.14 13.34 -8.29
CA GLN A 21 1.81 14.15 -9.46
C GLN A 21 2.29 15.60 -9.37
N LEU A 22 2.67 16.06 -8.20
CA LEU A 22 3.18 17.41 -8.00
C LEU A 22 4.64 17.51 -8.44
N ASP A 23 5.06 18.70 -8.85
CA ASP A 23 6.48 18.93 -9.06
C ASP A 23 7.23 18.93 -7.71
N TYR A 24 8.55 18.96 -7.77
CA TYR A 24 9.37 18.82 -6.56
C TYR A 24 9.06 19.91 -5.52
N ARG A 25 8.93 21.14 -5.96
CA ARG A 25 8.66 22.28 -5.06
C ARG A 25 7.26 22.19 -4.43
N GLU A 26 6.27 21.92 -5.27
CA GLU A 26 4.89 21.79 -4.80
C GLU A 26 4.75 20.62 -3.83
N ARG A 27 5.41 19.50 -4.09
CA ARG A 27 5.43 18.33 -3.24
C ARG A 27 6.04 18.64 -1.88
N TYR A 28 7.14 19.38 -1.86
CA TYR A 28 7.80 19.80 -0.63
C TYR A 28 6.87 20.65 0.24
N LEU A 29 6.10 21.54 -0.38
CA LEU A 29 5.20 22.44 0.33
C LEU A 29 3.91 21.74 0.79
N ALA A 30 3.37 20.81 -0.02
CA ALA A 30 2.10 20.17 0.24
C ALA A 30 2.21 18.94 1.14
N GLY A 31 3.30 18.20 1.07
CA GLY A 31 3.42 16.90 1.72
C GLY A 31 4.28 16.89 2.98
N ARG A 32 3.91 16.01 3.89
CA ARG A 32 4.80 15.56 4.97
C ARG A 32 4.84 14.05 4.88
N TYR A 33 6.00 13.46 4.60
CA TYR A 33 6.05 12.03 4.31
C TYR A 33 7.43 11.44 4.60
N ASN A 34 7.41 10.14 4.83
CA ASN A 34 8.60 9.29 4.83
C ASN A 34 8.25 8.00 4.08
N GLU A 35 8.97 6.92 4.30
CA GLU A 35 8.73 5.65 3.60
C GLU A 35 7.44 4.95 3.99
N ASP A 36 6.87 5.25 5.16
CA ASP A 36 5.74 4.53 5.72
C ASP A 36 4.51 5.38 5.97
N PHE A 37 4.67 6.70 6.08
CA PHE A 37 3.60 7.64 6.44
C PHE A 37 3.59 8.82 5.51
N ALA A 38 2.42 9.29 5.14
CA ALA A 38 2.27 10.51 4.34
C ALA A 38 1.03 11.29 4.77
N THR A 39 1.14 12.62 4.68
CA THR A 39 0.04 13.54 4.90
C THR A 39 0.06 14.57 3.78
N ASP A 40 -1.10 14.79 3.14
CA ASP A 40 -1.29 15.90 2.22
C ASP A 40 -1.87 17.06 3.02
N GLN A 41 -1.07 18.10 3.21
CA GLN A 41 -1.47 19.25 4.03
C GLN A 41 -2.54 20.12 3.40
N ARG A 42 -2.76 19.99 2.08
CA ARG A 42 -3.75 20.80 1.38
C ARG A 42 -5.18 20.41 1.80
N ASP A 43 -5.44 19.13 2.04
CA ASP A 43 -6.76 18.63 2.42
C ASP A 43 -6.77 17.89 3.75
N GLY A 44 -5.61 17.68 4.36
CA GLY A 44 -5.45 16.98 5.63
C GLY A 44 -5.57 15.47 5.53
N LYS A 45 -5.62 14.89 4.34
CA LYS A 45 -5.71 13.45 4.17
C LYS A 45 -4.41 12.77 4.56
N THR A 46 -4.54 11.58 5.13
CA THR A 46 -3.43 10.80 5.66
C THR A 46 -3.36 9.44 5.00
N TYR A 47 -2.13 8.93 4.84
CA TYR A 47 -1.87 7.73 4.09
C TYR A 47 -0.86 6.85 4.83
N LEU A 48 -1.05 5.54 4.74
CA LEU A 48 -0.10 4.55 5.22
C LEU A 48 0.40 3.72 4.04
N PHE A 49 1.69 3.38 4.06
CA PHE A 49 2.26 2.46 3.09
C PHE A 49 2.03 1.02 3.55
N GLY A 50 1.62 0.18 2.63
CA GLY A 50 1.39 -1.23 2.91
C GLY A 50 1.70 -2.12 1.72
N VAL A 51 1.68 -3.42 1.95
CA VAL A 51 2.06 -4.43 0.96
C VAL A 51 0.87 -5.31 0.61
N ALA A 52 0.50 -5.32 -0.67
CA ALA A 52 -0.53 -6.21 -1.20
C ALA A 52 0.15 -7.34 -1.96
N GLU A 53 0.01 -8.57 -1.48
CA GLU A 53 0.55 -9.77 -2.13
C GLU A 53 -0.48 -10.41 -3.04
N VAL A 54 -0.01 -10.86 -4.21
CA VAL A 54 -0.79 -11.70 -5.13
C VAL A 54 0.03 -12.95 -5.39
N SER A 55 -0.49 -14.11 -4.99
CA SER A 55 0.21 -15.39 -5.20
C SER A 55 0.30 -15.71 -6.69
N LEU A 56 1.42 -16.32 -7.11
CA LEU A 56 1.61 -16.80 -8.47
C LEU A 56 1.20 -18.27 -8.53
N GLN A 57 0.23 -18.60 -9.38
CA GLN A 57 -0.35 -19.94 -9.40
C GLN A 57 0.62 -21.05 -9.82
N TYR A 58 1.65 -20.72 -10.59
CA TYR A 58 2.56 -21.69 -11.15
C TYR A 58 3.91 -21.75 -10.45
N GLU A 59 4.07 -21.04 -9.36
CA GLU A 59 5.31 -21.02 -8.64
C GLU A 59 5.10 -21.38 -7.17
N GLU A 60 5.83 -22.38 -6.71
CA GLU A 60 5.66 -22.95 -5.37
C GLU A 60 5.93 -21.96 -4.24
N ALA A 61 6.73 -20.93 -4.49
CA ALA A 61 7.07 -19.94 -3.48
C ALA A 61 6.93 -18.51 -4.01
N GLY A 62 6.23 -18.33 -5.12
CA GLY A 62 6.14 -17.03 -5.77
C GLY A 62 4.96 -16.21 -5.30
N ALA A 63 5.22 -14.93 -5.08
CA ALA A 63 4.18 -13.93 -4.91
C ALA A 63 4.62 -12.68 -5.64
N PHE A 64 3.66 -11.97 -6.22
CA PHE A 64 3.87 -10.63 -6.76
C PHE A 64 3.46 -9.64 -5.69
N THR A 65 4.32 -8.68 -5.40
CA THR A 65 4.11 -7.78 -4.27
C THR A 65 3.95 -6.34 -4.76
N TRP A 66 2.85 -5.71 -4.37
CA TRP A 66 2.62 -4.30 -4.61
C TRP A 66 2.80 -3.52 -3.33
N GLY A 67 3.78 -2.62 -3.29
CA GLY A 67 3.88 -1.62 -2.23
C GLY A 67 3.04 -0.42 -2.62
N ILE A 68 1.98 -0.15 -1.89
CA ILE A 68 0.99 0.88 -2.24
C ILE A 68 0.64 1.76 -1.06
N TRP A 69 0.16 2.95 -1.38
CA TRP A 69 -0.32 3.88 -0.38
C TRP A 69 -1.83 3.73 -0.21
N VAL A 70 -2.27 3.78 1.03
CA VAL A 70 -3.67 3.62 1.40
C VAL A 70 -4.10 4.86 2.18
N GLU A 71 -5.16 5.51 1.71
CA GLU A 71 -5.78 6.59 2.46
C GLU A 71 -6.53 6.01 3.66
N VAL A 72 -6.22 6.47 4.85
CA VAL A 72 -6.84 6.04 6.10
C VAL A 72 -7.36 7.25 6.87
N SER A 73 -8.20 7.01 7.89
CA SER A 73 -8.63 8.10 8.75
C SER A 73 -7.45 8.69 9.51
N ARG A 74 -7.54 9.96 9.84
CA ARG A 74 -6.49 10.62 10.61
C ARG A 74 -6.31 9.97 11.98
N GLU A 75 -7.39 9.54 12.60
CA GLU A 75 -7.34 8.83 13.88
C GLU A 75 -6.50 7.55 13.77
N ASP A 76 -6.75 6.73 12.76
CA ASP A 76 -5.99 5.50 12.54
C ASP A 76 -4.53 5.76 12.18
N HIS A 77 -4.28 6.77 11.35
CA HIS A 77 -2.94 7.18 10.97
C HIS A 77 -2.13 7.60 12.21
N ASP A 78 -2.68 8.48 13.03
CA ASP A 78 -1.97 9.03 14.18
C ASP A 78 -1.74 7.96 15.25
N LYS A 79 -2.70 7.07 15.43
CA LYS A 79 -2.59 5.96 16.37
C LYS A 79 -1.47 4.99 15.94
N TYR A 80 -1.41 4.66 14.66
CA TYR A 80 -0.34 3.80 14.16
C TYR A 80 1.03 4.51 14.23
N LEU A 81 1.09 5.78 13.85
CA LEU A 81 2.33 6.57 13.93
C LEU A 81 2.90 6.57 15.37
N ALA A 82 2.04 6.68 16.36
CA ALA A 82 2.46 6.69 17.76
C ALA A 82 2.98 5.34 18.26
N HIS A 83 2.53 4.22 17.67
CA HIS A 83 2.74 2.88 18.23
C HIS A 83 3.24 1.83 17.22
N PHE A 84 3.69 2.22 16.03
CA PHE A 84 3.90 1.27 14.92
C PHE A 84 4.96 0.19 15.19
N GLN A 85 5.85 0.38 16.14
CA GLN A 85 6.84 -0.64 16.52
C GLN A 85 6.47 -1.41 17.79
N GLN A 86 5.30 -1.16 18.35
CA GLN A 86 4.87 -1.80 19.59
C GLN A 86 3.99 -3.02 19.31
N ASP A 87 4.12 -4.04 20.14
CA ASP A 87 3.34 -5.28 20.00
C ASP A 87 1.83 -5.03 20.03
N ALA A 88 1.38 -3.94 20.65
CA ALA A 88 -0.03 -3.60 20.74
C ALA A 88 -0.70 -3.38 19.38
N VAL A 89 0.06 -3.08 18.32
CA VAL A 89 -0.52 -2.91 16.97
C VAL A 89 -0.60 -4.22 16.19
N GLU A 90 0.05 -5.29 16.65
CA GLU A 90 0.08 -6.57 15.92
C GLU A 90 -1.34 -7.13 15.72
N GLY A 91 -1.71 -7.33 14.48
CA GLY A 91 -3.00 -7.88 14.10
C GLY A 91 -4.16 -6.90 14.09
N LEU A 92 -3.96 -5.64 14.45
CA LEU A 92 -5.01 -4.64 14.35
C LEU A 92 -5.36 -4.38 12.88
N GLN A 93 -6.64 -4.17 12.59
CA GLN A 93 -7.11 -3.92 11.23
C GLN A 93 -7.60 -2.49 11.09
N VAL A 94 -7.25 -1.88 9.96
CA VAL A 94 -7.60 -0.52 9.60
C VAL A 94 -8.23 -0.53 8.21
N GLU A 95 -9.37 0.14 8.06
CA GLU A 95 -10.01 0.29 6.76
C GLU A 95 -9.43 1.49 6.03
N GLY A 96 -9.33 1.37 4.69
CA GLY A 96 -8.86 2.46 3.87
C GLY A 96 -9.19 2.27 2.40
N ARG A 97 -8.60 3.14 1.57
CA ARG A 97 -8.77 3.11 0.11
C ARG A 97 -7.42 3.27 -0.56
N ILE A 98 -7.23 2.57 -1.65
CA ILE A 98 -5.98 2.64 -2.42
C ILE A 98 -5.80 4.06 -2.96
N ALA A 99 -4.63 4.64 -2.76
CA ALA A 99 -4.29 6.00 -3.17
C ALA A 99 -3.28 6.04 -4.33
N ASN A 100 -3.16 4.95 -5.07
CA ASN A 100 -2.31 4.84 -6.26
C ASN A 100 -3.10 4.22 -7.40
N ASP A 101 -2.82 4.69 -8.63
CA ASP A 101 -3.14 3.90 -9.82
C ASP A 101 -2.16 2.74 -9.90
N ILE A 102 -2.66 1.54 -10.15
CA ILE A 102 -1.82 0.35 -10.22
C ILE A 102 -1.86 -0.18 -11.64
N PRO A 103 -0.70 -0.29 -12.34
CA PRO A 103 -0.67 -0.80 -13.69
C PRO A 103 -1.30 -2.19 -13.80
N GLY A 104 -2.18 -2.39 -14.76
CA GLY A 104 -2.91 -3.63 -14.94
C GLY A 104 -4.22 -3.75 -14.16
N TYR A 105 -4.48 -2.81 -13.25
CA TYR A 105 -5.70 -2.80 -12.42
C TYR A 105 -6.36 -1.43 -12.50
N GLU A 106 -7.16 -1.21 -13.53
CA GLU A 106 -7.77 0.10 -13.79
C GLU A 106 -8.73 0.57 -12.71
N ASP A 107 -9.29 -0.36 -11.96
CA ASP A 107 -10.24 -0.09 -10.89
C ASP A 107 -9.60 -0.04 -9.50
N ALA A 108 -8.27 -0.03 -9.42
CA ALA A 108 -7.58 -0.07 -8.13
C ALA A 108 -7.65 1.26 -7.36
N PHE A 109 -7.49 2.39 -8.04
CA PHE A 109 -7.52 3.68 -7.34
C PHE A 109 -8.87 3.88 -6.65
N GLY A 110 -8.85 4.14 -5.36
CA GLY A 110 -10.06 4.32 -4.56
C GLY A 110 -10.73 3.03 -4.09
N ALA A 111 -10.21 1.86 -4.48
CA ALA A 111 -10.76 0.58 -4.05
C ALA A 111 -10.61 0.39 -2.54
N LYS A 112 -11.62 -0.19 -1.92
CA LYS A 112 -11.62 -0.45 -0.47
C LYS A 112 -10.64 -1.55 -0.11
N VAL A 113 -9.94 -1.34 1.00
CA VAL A 113 -8.99 -2.30 1.53
C VAL A 113 -9.12 -2.41 3.04
N VAL A 114 -8.59 -3.51 3.58
CA VAL A 114 -8.32 -3.66 5.00
C VAL A 114 -6.81 -3.83 5.15
N MET A 115 -6.19 -3.01 5.98
CA MET A 115 -4.79 -3.16 6.33
C MET A 115 -4.67 -3.89 7.65
N THR A 116 -3.87 -4.94 7.67
CA THR A 116 -3.52 -5.63 8.91
C THR A 116 -2.17 -5.12 9.38
N LEU A 117 -2.16 -4.49 10.54
CA LEU A 117 -0.96 -3.86 11.08
C LEU A 117 -0.06 -4.89 11.76
N HIS A 118 1.23 -4.67 11.69
CA HIS A 118 2.24 -5.52 12.31
C HIS A 118 3.27 -4.69 13.05
N ALA A 119 3.73 -5.21 14.18
CA ALA A 119 4.85 -4.61 14.89
C ALA A 119 6.15 -4.96 14.18
N GLY A 120 6.93 -3.94 13.83
CA GLY A 120 8.26 -4.13 13.24
C GLY A 120 8.29 -4.52 11.77
N ARG A 121 7.14 -4.57 11.08
CA ARG A 121 7.09 -4.76 9.64
C ARG A 121 5.91 -4.02 9.03
N ARG A 122 5.93 -3.86 7.71
CA ARG A 122 4.90 -3.11 7.00
C ARG A 122 3.54 -3.78 7.06
N PRO A 123 2.45 -3.00 7.09
CA PRO A 123 1.10 -3.53 7.05
C PRO A 123 0.84 -4.36 5.80
N GLU A 124 0.02 -5.40 5.96
CA GLU A 124 -0.50 -6.16 4.84
C GLU A 124 -1.80 -5.55 4.35
N VAL A 125 -1.92 -5.40 3.04
CA VAL A 125 -3.11 -4.84 2.40
C VAL A 125 -3.93 -5.96 1.78
N THR A 126 -5.17 -6.11 2.22
CA THR A 126 -6.14 -7.01 1.60
C THR A 126 -7.18 -6.16 0.90
N VAL A 127 -7.23 -6.25 -0.43
CA VAL A 127 -8.18 -5.50 -1.23
C VAL A 127 -9.54 -6.21 -1.18
N THR A 128 -10.60 -5.46 -0.93
CA THR A 128 -11.93 -6.04 -0.71
C THR A 128 -12.90 -5.81 -1.85
N GLU A 129 -12.50 -5.05 -2.88
CA GLU A 129 -13.30 -4.85 -4.09
C GLU A 129 -12.40 -4.67 -5.31
N GLY A 130 -12.93 -4.97 -6.49
CA GLY A 130 -12.24 -4.76 -7.77
C GLY A 130 -11.36 -5.91 -8.21
N SER A 131 -10.67 -5.72 -9.33
CA SER A 131 -9.89 -6.79 -9.98
C SER A 131 -8.68 -7.24 -9.18
N LEU A 132 -8.04 -6.33 -8.45
CA LEU A 132 -6.91 -6.71 -7.59
C LEU A 132 -7.37 -7.62 -6.45
N ALA A 133 -8.56 -7.37 -5.89
CA ALA A 133 -9.15 -8.25 -4.88
C ALA A 133 -9.36 -9.67 -5.42
N GLU A 134 -9.83 -9.77 -6.65
CA GLU A 134 -10.02 -11.07 -7.29
C GLU A 134 -8.70 -11.82 -7.47
N ASP A 135 -7.67 -11.13 -7.90
CA ASP A 135 -6.34 -11.72 -8.06
C ASP A 135 -5.71 -12.13 -6.74
N GLN A 136 -5.95 -11.38 -5.67
CA GLN A 136 -5.49 -11.80 -4.34
C GLN A 136 -6.14 -13.09 -3.87
N LYS A 137 -7.41 -13.31 -4.21
CA LYS A 137 -8.13 -14.54 -3.84
C LYS A 137 -7.75 -15.73 -4.69
N ALA A 138 -7.63 -15.51 -6.01
CA ALA A 138 -7.45 -16.60 -6.97
C ALA A 138 -6.00 -16.90 -7.29
N GLY A 139 -5.10 -15.96 -7.03
CA GLY A 139 -3.73 -16.02 -7.52
C GLY A 139 -3.62 -15.55 -8.96
N LEU A 140 -2.43 -15.07 -9.32
CA LEU A 140 -2.15 -14.55 -10.64
C LEU A 140 -1.74 -15.68 -11.59
N ARG A 141 -2.41 -15.77 -12.72
CA ARG A 141 -2.04 -16.71 -13.78
C ARG A 141 -0.92 -16.10 -14.62
N THR A 142 0.07 -16.89 -14.86
CA THR A 142 1.18 -16.50 -15.72
C THR A 142 1.15 -17.28 -17.03
#